data_758c6cf790623b5de923cbeedb19a7be
#
_entry.id   758c6cf790623b5de923cbeedb19a7be
#
_cell.length_a   1.000
_cell.length_b   1.000
_cell.length_c   1.000
_cell.angle_alpha   90.00
_cell.angle_beta   90.00
_cell.angle_gamma   90.00
#
_symmetry.space_group_name_H-M   'P 1'
#
loop_
_entity.id
_entity.type
_entity.pdbx_description
1 polymer ?
#
loop_
_entity_poly.entity_id
_entity_poly.type
_entity_poly.pdbx_seq_one_letter_code
_entity_poly.pdbx_strand_id
1 'polypeptide(L)'
;VAPSKLRDFGAILYIPACGTGVGFAVESKNVQALPQIKRQTGKKVKTHVIDDSKEGWADALVVGMETWYKGHDIEFDYSEIRPAGARLKVMGGKASGPDPLRSLLDFTRAKVLSRQGRRLTNIDAHDIICKIGEAIVSGGVRRSAMISLSDLDDDAMRDAKKGQFYITEPQRSISNNSAVYEEKPTNTEFMDEWVALMKSGSGERGIFNRGGLEKTLPARRVELLKKKYAKKENSGPLGDPGTNPCGEIILQSKQFCNLTEIVARPNDTEESLLRKARLAALLGTYQSTLTRFNYLSKDWNNN
;
A
#
# COMPACT_ATOMS: atom_id res chain seq x y z
N VAL A 1 -2.19 -3.83 3.50
CA VAL A 1 -1.45 -3.36 4.69
C VAL A 1 -2.24 -2.27 5.39
N ALA A 2 -2.33 -2.29 6.72
CA ALA A 2 -2.91 -1.22 7.51
C ALA A 2 -1.76 -0.53 8.29
N PRO A 3 -1.32 0.67 7.92
CA PRO A 3 -0.18 1.32 8.54
C PRO A 3 -0.54 1.81 9.94
N SER A 4 -0.17 1.04 10.94
CA SER A 4 -0.36 1.35 12.38
C SER A 4 0.96 1.56 13.12
N LYS A 5 2.09 1.30 12.45
CA LYS A 5 3.45 1.49 12.95
C LYS A 5 4.31 2.11 11.86
N LEU A 6 5.34 2.88 12.23
CA LEU A 6 6.24 3.51 11.26
C LEU A 6 6.94 2.49 10.34
N ARG A 7 7.25 1.32 10.84
CA ARG A 7 7.81 0.21 10.04
C ARG A 7 6.88 -0.32 8.94
N ASP A 8 5.58 -0.12 9.05
CA ASP A 8 4.64 -0.54 8.01
C ASP A 8 4.85 0.26 6.71
N PHE A 9 5.30 1.53 6.79
CA PHE A 9 5.66 2.33 5.61
C PHE A 9 6.90 1.76 4.88
N GLY A 10 7.90 1.25 5.63
CA GLY A 10 9.03 0.54 5.04
C GLY A 10 8.60 -0.75 4.34
N ALA A 11 7.69 -1.52 4.94
CA ALA A 11 7.12 -2.71 4.30
C ALA A 11 6.36 -2.34 3.01
N ILE A 12 5.58 -1.24 3.05
CA ILE A 12 4.86 -0.72 1.86
C ILE A 12 5.83 -0.27 0.77
N LEU A 13 7.03 0.21 1.09
CA LEU A 13 8.06 0.51 0.10
C LEU A 13 8.71 -0.77 -0.46
N TYR A 14 9.08 -1.69 0.42
CA TYR A 14 9.78 -2.92 0.05
C TYR A 14 8.96 -3.80 -0.90
N ILE A 15 7.66 -3.98 -0.63
CA ILE A 15 6.79 -4.88 -1.41
C ILE A 15 6.68 -4.46 -2.88
N PRO A 16 6.33 -3.20 -3.24
CA PRO A 16 6.33 -2.75 -4.63
C PRO A 16 7.72 -2.77 -5.25
N ALA A 17 8.78 -2.52 -4.45
CA ALA A 17 10.16 -2.65 -4.92
C ALA A 17 10.51 -4.09 -5.32
N CYS A 18 9.77 -5.09 -4.86
CA CYS A 18 9.83 -6.47 -5.34
C CYS A 18 8.98 -6.71 -6.61
N GLY A 19 8.24 -5.72 -7.12
CA GLY A 19 7.39 -5.83 -8.30
C GLY A 19 5.94 -6.24 -8.01
N THR A 20 5.51 -6.12 -6.77
CA THR A 20 4.16 -6.51 -6.31
C THR A 20 3.27 -5.29 -6.09
N GLY A 21 1.99 -5.36 -6.43
CA GLY A 21 1.03 -4.34 -6.07
C GLY A 21 0.67 -4.36 -4.58
N VAL A 22 0.17 -3.24 -4.05
CA VAL A 22 -0.18 -3.10 -2.63
C VAL A 22 -1.58 -2.53 -2.43
N GLY A 23 -2.42 -3.26 -1.68
CA GLY A 23 -3.60 -2.70 -1.06
C GLY A 23 -3.27 -2.18 0.35
N PHE A 24 -3.70 -0.97 0.66
CA PHE A 24 -3.48 -0.37 1.98
C PHE A 24 -4.74 0.31 2.51
N ALA A 25 -4.84 0.40 3.84
CA ALA A 25 -6.00 0.99 4.51
C ALA A 25 -5.55 2.16 5.38
N VAL A 26 -6.00 3.37 5.02
CA VAL A 26 -5.79 4.60 5.81
C VAL A 26 -7.03 4.94 6.64
N GLU A 27 -7.75 3.92 7.09
CA GLU A 27 -8.88 4.07 8.01
C GLU A 27 -8.38 4.65 9.34
N SER A 28 -9.18 5.48 9.96
CA SER A 28 -8.84 6.24 11.18
C SER A 28 -8.33 5.34 12.30
N LYS A 29 -8.92 4.15 12.49
CA LYS A 29 -8.48 3.16 13.49
C LYS A 29 -7.01 2.73 13.32
N ASN A 30 -6.49 2.75 12.10
CA ASN A 30 -5.11 2.38 11.80
C ASN A 30 -4.16 3.58 11.94
N VAL A 31 -4.50 4.69 11.29
CA VAL A 31 -3.62 5.87 11.26
C VAL A 31 -3.51 6.53 12.64
N GLN A 32 -4.59 6.55 13.41
CA GLN A 32 -4.57 7.08 14.78
C GLN A 32 -3.83 6.19 15.79
N ALA A 33 -3.49 4.96 15.43
CA ALA A 33 -2.56 4.13 16.20
C ALA A 33 -1.09 4.56 16.06
N LEU A 34 -0.75 5.36 15.04
CA LEU A 34 0.59 5.95 14.91
C LEU A 34 0.89 6.88 16.08
N PRO A 35 2.16 6.98 16.51
CA PRO A 35 2.53 7.87 17.61
C PRO A 35 2.30 9.35 17.25
N GLN A 36 2.23 10.19 18.27
CA GLN A 36 2.24 11.64 18.10
C GLN A 36 3.64 12.10 17.67
N ILE A 37 3.70 13.04 16.73
CA ILE A 37 4.94 13.65 16.24
C ILE A 37 5.41 14.69 17.26
N LYS A 38 6.63 14.52 17.77
CA LYS A 38 7.22 15.48 18.70
C LYS A 38 7.64 16.76 17.96
N ARG A 39 7.64 17.88 18.69
CA ARG A 39 8.18 19.14 18.16
C ARG A 39 9.67 18.99 17.89
N GLN A 40 10.14 19.62 16.83
CA GLN A 40 11.55 19.61 16.46
C GLN A 40 12.40 20.33 17.49
N THR A 41 13.49 19.68 17.89
CA THR A 41 14.45 20.20 18.87
C THR A 41 15.67 20.85 18.22
N GLY A 42 15.81 20.76 16.89
CA GLY A 42 17.01 21.14 16.15
C GLY A 42 18.18 20.15 16.28
N LYS A 43 18.01 19.07 17.06
CA LYS A 43 19.03 18.05 17.20
C LYS A 43 19.15 17.23 15.92
N LYS A 44 20.34 17.20 15.32
CA LYS A 44 20.67 16.30 14.22
C LYS A 44 21.25 14.97 14.78
N VAL A 45 20.84 13.87 14.18
CA VAL A 45 21.44 12.55 14.46
C VAL A 45 22.57 12.28 13.45
N LYS A 46 23.31 11.19 13.63
CA LYS A 46 24.35 10.77 12.69
C LYS A 46 23.78 10.57 11.29
N THR A 47 24.51 11.00 10.27
CA THR A 47 24.17 10.78 8.87
C THR A 47 23.94 9.28 8.59
N HIS A 48 22.89 8.96 7.85
CA HIS A 48 22.56 7.61 7.43
C HIS A 48 23.02 7.38 5.99
N VAL A 49 23.97 6.48 5.80
CA VAL A 49 24.39 6.02 4.46
C VAL A 49 23.37 5.01 3.97
N ILE A 50 22.83 5.22 2.78
CA ILE A 50 21.77 4.39 2.21
C ILE A 50 22.37 3.32 1.33
N ASP A 51 22.16 2.05 1.69
CA ASP A 51 22.59 0.90 0.89
C ASP A 51 21.84 0.83 -0.44
N ASP A 52 22.54 0.40 -1.51
CA ASP A 52 21.99 0.28 -2.87
C ASP A 52 21.14 -0.99 -3.03
N SER A 53 20.11 -1.11 -2.21
CA SER A 53 19.18 -2.24 -2.17
C SER A 53 17.74 -1.79 -1.88
N LYS A 54 16.78 -2.67 -2.12
CA LYS A 54 15.37 -2.44 -1.74
C LYS A 54 15.22 -2.26 -0.24
N GLU A 55 15.96 -3.05 0.50
CA GLU A 55 16.06 -3.03 1.94
C GLU A 55 16.60 -1.69 2.44
N GLY A 56 17.72 -1.21 1.84
CA GLY A 56 18.32 0.07 2.18
C GLY A 56 17.39 1.26 1.93
N TRP A 57 16.64 1.25 0.84
CA TRP A 57 15.63 2.28 0.57
C TRP A 57 14.50 2.26 1.60
N ALA A 58 14.01 1.07 1.95
CA ALA A 58 12.96 0.93 2.95
C ALA A 58 13.43 1.31 4.36
N ASP A 59 14.66 0.94 4.72
CA ASP A 59 15.28 1.31 5.99
C ASP A 59 15.51 2.83 6.08
N ALA A 60 15.95 3.49 5.01
CA ALA A 60 16.12 4.94 4.98
C ALA A 60 14.80 5.65 5.29
N LEU A 61 13.69 5.21 4.69
CA LEU A 61 12.37 5.76 4.99
C LEU A 61 11.97 5.56 6.46
N VAL A 62 12.15 4.35 7.00
CA VAL A 62 11.82 4.04 8.40
C VAL A 62 12.67 4.85 9.36
N VAL A 63 13.99 4.91 9.14
CA VAL A 63 14.93 5.68 9.95
C VAL A 63 14.60 7.17 9.93
N GLY A 64 14.27 7.71 8.75
CA GLY A 64 13.82 9.09 8.60
C GLY A 64 12.56 9.37 9.42
N MET A 65 11.52 8.57 9.21
CA MET A 65 10.25 8.72 9.94
C MET A 65 10.45 8.60 11.45
N GLU A 66 11.15 7.57 11.93
CA GLU A 66 11.42 7.39 13.37
C GLU A 66 12.18 8.58 13.98
N THR A 67 13.09 9.18 13.21
CA THR A 67 13.89 10.34 13.64
C THR A 67 13.01 11.60 13.72
N TRP A 68 12.26 11.90 12.67
CA TRP A 68 11.39 13.08 12.64
C TRP A 68 10.26 13.00 13.66
N TYR A 69 9.70 11.80 13.89
CA TYR A 69 8.69 11.59 14.95
C TYR A 69 9.24 11.83 16.36
N LYS A 70 10.53 11.58 16.57
CA LYS A 70 11.22 11.89 17.85
C LYS A 70 11.56 13.38 18.03
N GLY A 71 11.30 14.21 17.03
CA GLY A 71 11.64 15.63 17.02
C GLY A 71 13.10 15.90 16.71
N HIS A 72 13.77 15.00 16.02
CA HIS A 72 15.17 15.16 15.56
C HIS A 72 15.21 15.26 14.04
N ASP A 73 16.35 15.67 13.51
CA ASP A 73 16.60 15.68 12.07
C ASP A 73 17.74 14.73 11.68
N ILE A 74 17.79 14.32 10.41
CA ILE A 74 18.76 13.38 9.88
C ILE A 74 19.16 13.80 8.47
N GLU A 75 20.41 13.61 8.15
CA GLU A 75 20.96 13.72 6.80
C GLU A 75 21.14 12.32 6.19
N PHE A 76 20.87 12.22 4.89
CA PHE A 76 21.03 10.98 4.14
C PHE A 76 22.18 11.10 3.17
N ASP A 77 23.05 10.08 3.16
CA ASP A 77 24.11 9.94 2.19
C ASP A 77 23.67 8.93 1.12
N TYR A 78 23.61 9.40 -0.12
CA TYR A 78 23.17 8.65 -1.30
C TYR A 78 24.35 8.14 -2.14
N SER A 79 25.60 8.31 -1.68
CA SER A 79 26.81 8.04 -2.46
C SER A 79 26.93 6.59 -2.92
N GLU A 80 26.39 5.65 -2.16
CA GLU A 80 26.42 4.22 -2.50
C GLU A 80 25.34 3.81 -3.51
N ILE A 81 24.31 4.65 -3.71
CA ILE A 81 23.23 4.32 -4.66
C ILE A 81 23.75 4.45 -6.10
N ARG A 82 23.55 3.39 -6.88
CA ARG A 82 23.91 3.37 -8.29
C ARG A 82 23.27 4.53 -9.07
N PRO A 83 23.98 5.11 -10.05
CA PRO A 83 23.47 6.23 -10.82
C PRO A 83 22.29 5.82 -11.72
N ALA A 84 21.51 6.83 -12.13
CA ALA A 84 20.44 6.65 -13.11
C ALA A 84 20.99 6.05 -14.41
N GLY A 85 20.24 5.12 -15.01
CA GLY A 85 20.63 4.44 -16.25
C GLY A 85 21.50 3.19 -16.05
N ALA A 86 22.03 2.92 -14.85
CA ALA A 86 22.78 1.70 -14.56
C ALA A 86 21.89 0.45 -14.76
N ARG A 87 22.46 -0.62 -15.32
CA ARG A 87 21.72 -1.86 -15.61
C ARG A 87 21.33 -2.60 -14.32
N LEU A 88 20.07 -2.99 -14.22
CA LEU A 88 19.58 -3.84 -13.14
C LEU A 88 19.85 -5.32 -13.47
N LYS A 89 20.63 -6.00 -12.62
CA LYS A 89 21.09 -7.38 -12.89
C LYS A 89 19.97 -8.44 -12.72
N VAL A 90 19.07 -8.25 -11.76
CA VAL A 90 18.06 -9.25 -11.39
C VAL A 90 16.71 -8.99 -12.06
N MET A 91 16.21 -7.76 -11.98
CA MET A 91 14.87 -7.41 -12.50
C MET A 91 14.89 -6.99 -13.99
N GLY A 92 16.07 -6.81 -14.58
CA GLY A 92 16.20 -6.22 -15.91
C GLY A 92 15.90 -4.70 -15.91
N GLY A 93 16.18 -4.03 -17.04
CA GLY A 93 15.99 -2.59 -17.19
C GLY A 93 17.07 -1.74 -16.55
N LYS A 94 16.77 -0.46 -16.32
CA LYS A 94 17.72 0.55 -15.84
C LYS A 94 17.32 1.10 -14.47
N ALA A 95 18.30 1.46 -13.66
CA ALA A 95 18.10 2.11 -12.36
C ALA A 95 17.57 3.54 -12.52
N SER A 96 16.76 3.98 -11.57
CA SER A 96 16.27 5.37 -11.51
C SER A 96 17.28 6.36 -10.91
N GLY A 97 18.33 5.84 -10.26
CA GLY A 97 19.25 6.67 -9.47
C GLY A 97 18.65 7.07 -8.11
N PRO A 98 19.34 7.94 -7.36
CA PRO A 98 18.93 8.34 -6.00
C PRO A 98 17.77 9.34 -5.95
N ASP A 99 17.49 10.10 -7.00
CA ASP A 99 16.57 11.24 -6.97
C ASP A 99 15.13 10.88 -6.57
N PRO A 100 14.53 9.76 -7.03
CA PRO A 100 13.19 9.37 -6.58
C PRO A 100 13.12 9.11 -5.06
N LEU A 101 14.15 8.48 -4.50
CA LEU A 101 14.23 8.26 -3.06
C LEU A 101 14.41 9.58 -2.30
N ARG A 102 15.27 10.47 -2.79
CA ARG A 102 15.46 11.81 -2.23
C ARG A 102 14.13 12.56 -2.18
N SER A 103 13.41 12.60 -3.31
CA SER A 103 12.09 13.24 -3.41
C SER A 103 11.08 12.63 -2.42
N LEU A 104 11.10 11.30 -2.24
CA LEU A 104 10.24 10.62 -1.26
C LEU A 104 10.58 11.02 0.17
N LEU A 105 11.86 11.02 0.53
CA LEU A 105 12.31 11.35 1.89
C LEU A 105 12.01 12.83 2.23
N ASP A 106 12.26 13.75 1.29
CA ASP A 106 11.97 15.18 1.45
C ASP A 106 10.46 15.42 1.61
N PHE A 107 9.65 14.80 0.76
CA PHE A 107 8.19 14.86 0.85
C PHE A 107 7.67 14.33 2.19
N THR A 108 8.15 13.15 2.59
CA THR A 108 7.74 12.53 3.86
C THR A 108 8.14 13.38 5.04
N ARG A 109 9.37 13.93 5.04
CA ARG A 109 9.84 14.86 6.06
C ARG A 109 8.93 16.08 6.15
N ALA A 110 8.61 16.71 5.04
CA ALA A 110 7.74 17.89 5.01
C ALA A 110 6.34 17.59 5.59
N LYS A 111 5.73 16.46 5.19
CA LYS A 111 4.42 16.02 5.72
C LYS A 111 4.50 15.77 7.23
N VAL A 112 5.49 15.02 7.72
CA VAL A 112 5.67 14.77 9.16
C VAL A 112 5.87 16.06 9.95
N LEU A 113 6.75 16.95 9.48
CA LEU A 113 7.04 18.21 10.17
C LEU A 113 5.87 19.18 10.17
N SER A 114 4.96 19.13 9.18
CA SER A 114 3.74 19.92 9.17
C SER A 114 2.76 19.56 10.31
N ARG A 115 2.94 18.37 10.91
CA ARG A 115 2.08 17.82 11.97
C ARG A 115 2.74 17.77 13.35
N GLN A 116 3.76 18.56 13.59
CA GLN A 116 4.43 18.63 14.91
C GLN A 116 3.43 18.87 16.05
N GLY A 117 3.53 18.10 17.12
CA GLY A 117 2.59 18.12 18.23
C GLY A 117 1.26 17.43 17.98
N ARG A 118 1.07 16.82 16.82
CA ARG A 118 -0.16 16.10 16.41
C ARG A 118 0.19 14.72 15.85
N ARG A 119 -0.82 13.99 15.40
CA ARG A 119 -0.66 12.78 14.58
C ARG A 119 -0.82 13.11 13.11
N LEU A 120 -0.33 12.23 12.22
CA LEU A 120 -0.72 12.27 10.82
C LEU A 120 -2.23 12.11 10.69
N THR A 121 -2.81 12.77 9.72
CA THR A 121 -4.19 12.50 9.27
C THR A 121 -4.21 11.35 8.27
N ASN A 122 -5.40 10.81 7.97
CA ASN A 122 -5.55 9.75 6.99
C ASN A 122 -5.02 10.16 5.63
N ILE A 123 -5.32 11.38 5.18
CA ILE A 123 -4.83 11.90 3.90
C ILE A 123 -3.31 12.12 3.90
N ASP A 124 -2.68 12.50 5.02
CA ASP A 124 -1.22 12.59 5.09
C ASP A 124 -0.56 11.22 4.92
N ALA A 125 -1.10 10.19 5.59
CA ALA A 125 -0.62 8.82 5.45
C ALA A 125 -0.82 8.29 4.02
N HIS A 126 -1.98 8.56 3.42
CA HIS A 126 -2.27 8.28 2.02
C HIS A 126 -1.25 8.91 1.08
N ASP A 127 -0.98 10.22 1.24
CA ASP A 127 -0.05 10.96 0.39
C ASP A 127 1.37 10.41 0.47
N ILE A 128 1.85 10.06 1.68
CA ILE A 128 3.16 9.43 1.87
C ILE A 128 3.22 8.08 1.13
N ILE A 129 2.17 7.26 1.26
CA ILE A 129 2.13 5.94 0.61
C ILE A 129 2.06 6.09 -0.91
N CYS A 130 1.27 7.03 -1.42
CA CYS A 130 1.25 7.34 -2.86
C CYS A 130 2.63 7.81 -3.36
N LYS A 131 3.34 8.60 -2.58
CA LYS A 131 4.71 9.06 -2.90
C LYS A 131 5.71 7.89 -2.92
N ILE A 132 5.53 6.88 -2.06
CA ILE A 132 6.30 5.63 -2.14
C ILE A 132 6.06 4.95 -3.49
N GLY A 133 4.80 4.81 -3.92
CA GLY A 133 4.47 4.21 -5.22
C GLY A 133 5.10 4.97 -6.39
N GLU A 134 5.01 6.29 -6.39
CA GLU A 134 5.63 7.16 -7.41
C GLU A 134 7.15 6.94 -7.47
N ALA A 135 7.84 6.91 -6.33
CA ALA A 135 9.28 6.68 -6.26
C ALA A 135 9.68 5.31 -6.85
N ILE A 136 8.87 4.28 -6.63
CA ILE A 136 9.15 2.93 -7.15
C ILE A 136 8.94 2.83 -8.66
N VAL A 137 7.94 3.50 -9.22
CA VAL A 137 7.64 3.41 -10.66
C VAL A 137 8.47 4.39 -11.52
N SER A 138 9.11 5.39 -10.91
CA SER A 138 9.84 6.45 -11.63
C SER A 138 10.97 5.95 -12.53
N GLY A 139 11.50 4.75 -12.29
CA GLY A 139 12.49 4.10 -13.17
C GLY A 139 11.90 3.44 -14.43
N GLY A 140 10.57 3.41 -14.58
CA GLY A 140 9.86 2.79 -15.70
C GLY A 140 9.98 1.26 -15.80
N VAL A 141 10.76 0.64 -14.93
CA VAL A 141 11.02 -0.81 -14.91
C VAL A 141 9.99 -1.56 -14.11
N ARG A 142 9.56 -0.97 -13.01
CA ARG A 142 8.56 -1.57 -12.11
C ARG A 142 7.23 -0.87 -12.32
N ARG A 143 6.20 -1.67 -12.50
CA ARG A 143 4.81 -1.21 -12.48
C ARG A 143 4.23 -1.65 -11.14
N SER A 144 4.00 -0.71 -10.25
CA SER A 144 3.26 -0.94 -9.03
C SER A 144 1.87 -0.37 -9.18
N ALA A 145 0.87 -1.14 -8.82
CA ALA A 145 -0.49 -0.66 -8.66
C ALA A 145 -0.80 -0.58 -7.16
N MET A 146 -1.61 0.38 -6.78
CA MET A 146 -2.02 0.56 -5.39
C MET A 146 -3.53 0.76 -5.29
N ILE A 147 -4.11 0.34 -4.16
CA ILE A 147 -5.46 0.70 -3.76
C ILE A 147 -5.46 1.18 -2.32
N SER A 148 -6.12 2.32 -2.09
CA SER A 148 -6.35 2.91 -0.78
C SER A 148 -7.77 2.64 -0.32
N LEU A 149 -7.92 2.13 0.88
CA LEU A 149 -9.20 1.97 1.57
C LEU A 149 -9.29 3.02 2.68
N SER A 150 -10.43 3.70 2.78
CA SER A 150 -10.67 4.75 3.77
C SER A 150 -12.07 4.65 4.36
N ASP A 151 -12.29 5.25 5.52
CA ASP A 151 -13.61 5.32 6.15
C ASP A 151 -14.62 6.05 5.24
N LEU A 152 -15.88 5.65 5.31
CA LEU A 152 -16.95 6.24 4.50
C LEU A 152 -17.16 7.73 4.82
N ASP A 153 -17.02 8.11 6.10
CA ASP A 153 -17.18 9.45 6.63
C ASP A 153 -15.91 10.33 6.51
N ASP A 154 -14.86 9.86 5.84
CA ASP A 154 -13.63 10.64 5.63
C ASP A 154 -13.77 11.55 4.41
N ASP A 155 -14.18 12.79 4.66
CA ASP A 155 -14.35 13.82 3.63
C ASP A 155 -13.05 14.17 2.91
N ALA A 156 -11.91 14.16 3.62
CA ALA A 156 -10.61 14.45 3.01
C ALA A 156 -10.22 13.38 2.01
N MET A 157 -10.51 12.12 2.31
CA MET A 157 -10.28 11.01 1.39
C MET A 157 -11.31 10.97 0.25
N ARG A 158 -12.58 11.37 0.52
CA ARG A 158 -13.59 11.52 -0.54
C ARG A 158 -13.18 12.54 -1.58
N ASP A 159 -12.63 13.67 -1.13
CA ASP A 159 -12.24 14.78 -2.00
C ASP A 159 -10.77 14.71 -2.46
N ALA A 160 -10.04 13.64 -2.13
CA ALA A 160 -8.60 13.51 -2.39
C ALA A 160 -8.20 13.69 -3.86
N LYS A 161 -9.09 13.32 -4.79
CA LYS A 161 -8.89 13.45 -6.24
C LYS A 161 -9.88 14.36 -6.92
N LYS A 162 -10.36 15.38 -6.21
CA LYS A 162 -11.27 16.39 -6.75
C LYS A 162 -10.48 17.48 -7.48
N GLY A 163 -11.04 17.95 -8.60
CA GLY A 163 -10.46 19.04 -9.37
C GLY A 163 -9.12 18.68 -10.03
N GLN A 164 -8.16 19.58 -9.96
CA GLN A 164 -6.85 19.43 -10.63
C GLN A 164 -5.80 18.76 -9.73
N PHE A 165 -6.19 17.73 -8.98
CA PHE A 165 -5.28 17.00 -8.07
C PHE A 165 -4.02 16.49 -8.77
N TYR A 166 -4.10 16.14 -10.05
CA TYR A 166 -2.97 15.69 -10.86
C TYR A 166 -1.89 16.78 -11.07
N ILE A 167 -2.20 18.04 -10.78
CA ILE A 167 -1.24 19.16 -10.75
C ILE A 167 -0.76 19.43 -9.33
N THR A 168 -1.68 19.48 -8.36
CA THR A 168 -1.39 19.90 -6.98
C THR A 168 -0.85 18.77 -6.11
N GLU A 169 -1.31 17.55 -6.34
CA GLU A 169 -0.94 16.35 -5.58
C GLU A 169 -0.78 15.13 -6.54
N PRO A 170 0.16 15.23 -7.52
CA PRO A 170 0.27 14.27 -8.62
C PRO A 170 0.51 12.82 -8.18
N GLN A 171 1.17 12.61 -7.02
CA GLN A 171 1.40 11.27 -6.47
C GLN A 171 0.11 10.49 -6.21
N ARG A 172 -1.03 11.16 -5.98
CA ARG A 172 -2.34 10.50 -5.77
C ARG A 172 -2.82 9.72 -6.98
N SER A 173 -2.27 9.99 -8.16
CA SER A 173 -2.60 9.26 -9.40
C SER A 173 -2.14 7.78 -9.36
N ILE A 174 -1.21 7.41 -8.48
CA ILE A 174 -0.67 6.04 -8.41
C ILE A 174 -1.61 5.04 -7.72
N SER A 175 -2.61 5.51 -6.98
CA SER A 175 -3.51 4.68 -6.18
C SER A 175 -4.95 4.82 -6.64
N ASN A 176 -5.68 3.70 -6.76
CA ASN A 176 -7.12 3.71 -6.75
C ASN A 176 -7.62 4.01 -5.34
N ASN A 177 -8.70 4.75 -5.18
CA ASN A 177 -9.28 5.06 -3.87
C ASN A 177 -10.68 4.46 -3.75
N SER A 178 -10.97 3.78 -2.63
CA SER A 178 -12.31 3.23 -2.34
C SER A 178 -12.72 3.51 -0.89
N ALA A 179 -14.01 3.84 -0.72
CA ALA A 179 -14.63 3.92 0.58
C ALA A 179 -15.03 2.53 1.09
N VAL A 180 -14.82 2.27 2.36
CA VAL A 180 -15.20 1.02 3.02
C VAL A 180 -16.63 1.15 3.55
N TYR A 181 -17.49 0.24 3.11
CA TYR A 181 -18.86 0.10 3.59
C TYR A 181 -18.92 -1.11 4.53
N GLU A 182 -18.96 -0.86 5.83
CA GLU A 182 -19.11 -1.91 6.86
C GLU A 182 -20.56 -2.37 6.98
N GLU A 183 -21.48 -1.45 6.80
CA GLU A 183 -22.93 -1.67 6.85
C GLU A 183 -23.61 -1.07 5.62
N LYS A 184 -24.88 -1.35 5.45
CA LYS A 184 -25.68 -0.70 4.39
C LYS A 184 -25.80 0.78 4.76
N PRO A 185 -25.31 1.71 3.92
CA PRO A 185 -25.44 3.14 4.18
C PRO A 185 -26.91 3.59 4.13
N THR A 186 -27.21 4.71 4.75
CA THR A 186 -28.45 5.42 4.52
C THR A 186 -28.52 5.92 3.06
N ASN A 187 -29.72 6.21 2.59
CA ASN A 187 -29.88 6.75 1.23
C ASN A 187 -29.15 8.08 1.05
N THR A 188 -29.10 8.91 2.09
CA THR A 188 -28.38 10.20 2.06
C THR A 188 -26.89 9.98 1.94
N GLU A 189 -26.27 9.20 2.82
CA GLU A 189 -24.83 8.87 2.76
C GLU A 189 -24.44 8.29 1.40
N PHE A 190 -25.23 7.36 0.88
CA PHE A 190 -24.97 6.78 -0.43
C PHE A 190 -25.05 7.83 -1.55
N MET A 191 -26.07 8.70 -1.52
CA MET A 191 -26.23 9.74 -2.53
C MET A 191 -25.14 10.79 -2.46
N ASP A 192 -24.67 11.16 -1.26
CA ASP A 192 -23.55 12.09 -1.09
C ASP A 192 -22.26 11.53 -1.72
N GLU A 193 -21.95 10.27 -1.48
CA GLU A 193 -20.81 9.58 -2.11
C GLU A 193 -21.00 9.48 -3.63
N TRP A 194 -22.18 9.12 -4.10
CA TRP A 194 -22.48 9.00 -5.53
C TRP A 194 -22.33 10.34 -6.26
N VAL A 195 -22.84 11.40 -5.67
CA VAL A 195 -22.71 12.75 -6.24
C VAL A 195 -21.25 13.22 -6.21
N ALA A 196 -20.50 12.93 -5.15
CA ALA A 196 -19.08 13.23 -5.08
C ALA A 196 -18.28 12.49 -6.16
N LEU A 197 -18.56 11.20 -6.36
CA LEU A 197 -17.98 10.37 -7.42
C LEU A 197 -18.22 10.97 -8.81
N MET A 198 -19.49 11.33 -9.12
CA MET A 198 -19.85 11.94 -10.41
C MET A 198 -19.13 13.28 -10.61
N LYS A 199 -19.08 14.12 -9.58
CA LYS A 199 -18.47 15.45 -9.67
C LYS A 199 -16.94 15.43 -9.71
N SER A 200 -16.29 14.35 -9.24
CA SER A 200 -14.83 14.24 -9.24
C SER A 200 -14.26 14.21 -10.66
N GLY A 201 -15.02 13.66 -11.63
CA GLY A 201 -14.56 13.43 -12.99
C GLY A 201 -13.49 12.35 -13.13
N SER A 202 -13.01 11.79 -12.03
CA SER A 202 -11.96 10.76 -11.97
C SER A 202 -12.50 9.34 -11.86
N GLY A 203 -13.82 9.18 -11.58
CA GLY A 203 -14.41 7.87 -11.30
C GLY A 203 -14.08 7.32 -9.91
N GLU A 204 -13.58 8.15 -9.02
CA GLU A 204 -13.22 7.79 -7.64
C GLU A 204 -13.91 8.72 -6.62
N ARG A 205 -14.15 8.24 -5.40
CA ARG A 205 -13.68 6.96 -4.84
C ARG A 205 -14.70 5.84 -5.13
N GLY A 206 -14.18 4.61 -5.31
CA GLY A 206 -14.99 3.42 -5.51
C GLY A 206 -15.65 2.91 -4.22
N ILE A 207 -16.39 1.81 -4.33
CA ILE A 207 -17.13 1.17 -3.24
C ILE A 207 -16.45 -0.15 -2.89
N PHE A 208 -16.02 -0.31 -1.62
CA PHE A 208 -15.58 -1.59 -1.08
C PHE A 208 -16.56 -2.08 -0.02
N ASN A 209 -17.47 -2.99 -0.40
CA ASN A 209 -18.50 -3.54 0.49
C ASN A 209 -17.91 -4.63 1.40
N ARG A 210 -17.22 -4.21 2.48
CA ARG A 210 -16.64 -5.11 3.48
C ARG A 210 -17.72 -5.85 4.25
N GLY A 211 -18.79 -5.18 4.64
CA GLY A 211 -19.92 -5.77 5.38
C GLY A 211 -20.65 -6.90 4.64
N GLY A 212 -20.59 -6.88 3.29
CA GLY A 212 -21.16 -7.93 2.45
C GLY A 212 -20.33 -9.20 2.33
N LEU A 213 -19.06 -9.18 2.77
CA LEU A 213 -18.11 -10.29 2.55
C LEU A 213 -18.52 -11.58 3.24
N GLU A 214 -19.23 -11.53 4.35
CA GLU A 214 -19.75 -12.73 5.02
C GLU A 214 -20.70 -13.53 4.14
N LYS A 215 -21.45 -12.85 3.27
CA LYS A 215 -22.42 -13.47 2.36
C LYS A 215 -21.79 -13.93 1.03
N THR A 216 -20.67 -13.36 0.65
CA THR A 216 -20.04 -13.57 -0.67
C THR A 216 -18.83 -14.50 -0.62
N LEU A 217 -18.14 -14.57 0.52
CA LEU A 217 -17.01 -15.50 0.67
C LEU A 217 -17.50 -16.95 0.86
N PRO A 218 -16.71 -17.96 0.43
CA PRO A 218 -17.02 -19.35 0.71
C PRO A 218 -17.23 -19.61 2.21
N ALA A 219 -18.27 -20.35 2.58
CA ALA A 219 -18.64 -20.60 3.98
C ALA A 219 -17.47 -21.10 4.84
N ARG A 220 -16.65 -22.03 4.32
CA ARG A 220 -15.45 -22.51 5.00
C ARG A 220 -14.47 -21.38 5.35
N ARG A 221 -14.30 -20.40 4.46
CA ARG A 221 -13.41 -19.27 4.70
C ARG A 221 -13.99 -18.33 5.76
N VAL A 222 -15.28 -18.07 5.70
CA VAL A 222 -16.00 -17.27 6.72
C VAL A 222 -15.84 -17.87 8.10
N GLU A 223 -16.08 -19.18 8.25
CA GLU A 223 -15.93 -19.91 9.51
C GLU A 223 -14.51 -19.79 10.08
N LEU A 224 -13.49 -20.02 9.24
CA LEU A 224 -12.09 -19.91 9.66
C LEU A 224 -11.74 -18.49 10.11
N LEU A 225 -12.20 -17.46 9.40
CA LEU A 225 -11.95 -16.07 9.74
C LEU A 225 -12.67 -15.70 11.04
N LYS A 226 -13.93 -16.06 11.21
CA LYS A 226 -14.67 -15.85 12.46
C LYS A 226 -13.96 -16.47 13.65
N LYS A 227 -13.49 -17.71 13.52
CA LYS A 227 -12.70 -18.39 14.57
C LYS A 227 -11.37 -17.68 14.86
N LYS A 228 -10.66 -17.23 13.81
CA LYS A 228 -9.37 -16.52 13.94
C LYS A 228 -9.53 -15.18 14.66
N TYR A 229 -10.61 -14.44 14.39
CA TYR A 229 -10.83 -13.08 14.89
C TYR A 229 -11.79 -12.96 16.07
N ALA A 230 -12.41 -14.06 16.53
CA ALA A 230 -13.39 -14.10 17.63
C ALA A 230 -12.93 -13.43 18.95
N LYS A 231 -11.61 -13.33 19.18
CA LYS A 231 -11.03 -12.76 20.41
C LYS A 231 -10.22 -11.47 20.14
N LYS A 232 -10.27 -10.95 18.93
CA LYS A 232 -9.54 -9.71 18.61
C LYS A 232 -10.44 -8.50 18.85
N GLU A 233 -10.13 -7.75 19.88
CA GLU A 233 -10.74 -6.44 20.14
C GLU A 233 -10.42 -5.49 18.98
N ASN A 234 -11.36 -4.61 18.65
CA ASN A 234 -11.23 -3.59 17.59
C ASN A 234 -11.08 -4.11 16.16
N SER A 235 -11.51 -5.34 15.87
CA SER A 235 -11.65 -5.82 14.49
C SER A 235 -13.04 -6.39 14.26
N GLY A 236 -13.53 -6.29 13.02
CA GLY A 236 -14.80 -6.89 12.62
C GLY A 236 -14.79 -8.43 12.72
N PRO A 237 -15.94 -9.09 12.57
CA PRO A 237 -16.08 -10.55 12.74
C PRO A 237 -15.22 -11.37 11.78
N LEU A 238 -14.85 -10.80 10.65
CA LEU A 238 -13.94 -11.43 9.66
C LEU A 238 -12.51 -10.87 9.73
N GLY A 239 -12.18 -10.10 10.76
CA GLY A 239 -10.97 -9.29 10.77
C GLY A 239 -11.08 -8.14 9.81
N ASP A 240 -10.45 -7.16 9.60
CA ASP A 240 -10.65 -6.06 8.66
C ASP A 240 -10.04 -6.39 7.28
N PRO A 241 -10.66 -7.23 6.47
CA PRO A 241 -10.10 -7.58 5.16
C PRO A 241 -10.12 -6.37 4.22
N GLY A 242 -9.09 -6.30 3.42
CA GLY A 242 -9.01 -5.39 2.29
C GLY A 242 -8.93 -6.18 0.99
N THR A 243 -8.32 -5.57 -0.01
CA THR A 243 -8.20 -6.18 -1.34
C THR A 243 -6.82 -5.88 -1.94
N ASN A 244 -6.45 -6.63 -2.98
CA ASN A 244 -5.35 -6.30 -3.87
C ASN A 244 -5.72 -5.07 -4.73
N PRO A 245 -4.77 -4.46 -5.46
CA PRO A 245 -5.00 -3.20 -6.19
C PRO A 245 -6.17 -3.21 -7.18
N CYS A 246 -6.44 -4.36 -7.82
CA CYS A 246 -7.52 -4.49 -8.81
C CYS A 246 -8.87 -4.87 -8.20
N GLY A 247 -8.93 -5.25 -6.93
CA GLY A 247 -10.18 -5.50 -6.20
C GLY A 247 -10.73 -6.93 -6.28
N GLU A 248 -10.09 -7.82 -7.03
CA GLU A 248 -10.61 -9.18 -7.27
C GLU A 248 -10.29 -10.19 -6.17
N ILE A 249 -9.32 -9.89 -5.30
CA ILE A 249 -8.88 -10.82 -4.25
C ILE A 249 -8.99 -10.19 -2.87
N ILE A 250 -9.82 -10.79 -2.03
CA ILE A 250 -9.97 -10.36 -0.63
C ILE A 250 -8.81 -10.89 0.20
N LEU A 251 -8.09 -9.98 0.84
CA LEU A 251 -6.89 -10.24 1.62
C LEU A 251 -7.04 -9.74 3.05
N GLN A 252 -6.56 -10.53 4.00
CA GLN A 252 -6.31 -10.04 5.36
C GLN A 252 -5.05 -9.17 5.39
N SER A 253 -4.89 -8.39 6.45
CA SER A 253 -3.65 -7.62 6.64
C SER A 253 -2.44 -8.55 6.58
N LYS A 254 -1.43 -8.14 5.81
CA LYS A 254 -0.17 -8.87 5.61
C LYS A 254 -0.31 -10.23 4.91
N GLN A 255 -1.32 -10.38 4.06
CA GLN A 255 -1.45 -11.53 3.16
C GLN A 255 -0.99 -11.17 1.75
N PHE A 256 -0.50 -12.17 1.05
CA PHE A 256 -0.20 -12.11 -0.38
C PHE A 256 -1.22 -12.88 -1.19
N CYS A 257 -1.39 -12.49 -2.45
CA CYS A 257 -2.03 -13.30 -3.47
C CYS A 257 -1.02 -13.63 -4.56
N ASN A 258 -1.17 -14.82 -5.15
CA ASN A 258 -0.36 -15.27 -6.27
C ASN A 258 -1.19 -15.25 -7.52
N LEU A 259 -0.67 -14.64 -8.59
CA LEU A 259 -1.32 -14.65 -9.88
C LEU A 259 -0.52 -15.49 -10.85
N THR A 260 -1.22 -16.35 -11.60
CA THR A 260 -0.72 -17.01 -12.79
C THR A 260 -1.72 -16.75 -13.91
N GLU A 261 -1.23 -16.57 -15.13
CA GLU A 261 -2.07 -16.41 -16.29
C GLU A 261 -1.77 -17.44 -17.37
N ILE A 262 -2.74 -17.72 -18.20
CA ILE A 262 -2.58 -18.52 -19.41
C ILE A 262 -2.86 -17.62 -20.61
N VAL A 263 -2.03 -17.75 -21.64
CA VAL A 263 -2.22 -17.04 -22.90
C VAL A 263 -2.96 -17.95 -23.87
N ALA A 264 -4.22 -17.61 -24.17
CA ALA A 264 -4.96 -18.28 -25.25
C ALA A 264 -4.45 -17.79 -26.61
N ARG A 265 -4.24 -18.70 -27.52
CA ARG A 265 -3.79 -18.47 -28.89
C ARG A 265 -4.88 -18.91 -29.88
N PRO A 266 -4.92 -18.35 -31.10
CA PRO A 266 -5.92 -18.74 -32.10
C PRO A 266 -5.96 -20.23 -32.42
N ASN A 267 -4.83 -20.93 -32.29
CA ASN A 267 -4.71 -22.37 -32.57
C ASN A 267 -4.88 -23.25 -31.32
N ASP A 268 -5.28 -22.69 -30.18
CA ASP A 268 -5.52 -23.52 -28.99
C ASP A 268 -6.80 -24.32 -29.14
N THR A 269 -6.71 -25.58 -28.74
CA THR A 269 -7.84 -26.48 -28.53
C THR A 269 -8.24 -26.50 -27.07
N GLU A 270 -9.39 -27.05 -26.74
CA GLU A 270 -9.82 -27.28 -25.36
C GLU A 270 -8.74 -28.04 -24.56
N GLU A 271 -8.19 -29.08 -25.14
CA GLU A 271 -7.13 -29.88 -24.49
C GLU A 271 -5.88 -29.05 -24.19
N SER A 272 -5.44 -28.21 -25.14
CA SER A 272 -4.28 -27.36 -24.95
C SER A 272 -4.53 -26.28 -23.87
N LEU A 273 -5.72 -25.72 -23.80
CA LEU A 273 -6.12 -24.76 -22.76
C LEU A 273 -6.19 -25.42 -21.39
N LEU A 274 -6.77 -26.62 -21.28
CA LEU A 274 -6.80 -27.37 -20.02
C LEU A 274 -5.40 -27.73 -19.53
N ARG A 275 -4.48 -28.12 -20.44
CA ARG A 275 -3.08 -28.34 -20.10
C ARG A 275 -2.41 -27.08 -19.56
N LYS A 276 -2.61 -25.92 -20.21
CA LYS A 276 -2.09 -24.62 -19.74
C LYS A 276 -2.65 -24.27 -18.36
N ALA A 277 -3.95 -24.46 -18.15
CA ALA A 277 -4.59 -24.20 -16.87
C ALA A 277 -4.03 -25.06 -15.74
N ARG A 278 -3.79 -26.37 -15.99
CA ARG A 278 -3.14 -27.27 -15.03
C ARG A 278 -1.73 -26.79 -14.65
N LEU A 279 -0.93 -26.38 -15.65
CA LEU A 279 0.41 -25.86 -15.39
C LEU A 279 0.37 -24.55 -14.59
N ALA A 280 -0.53 -23.63 -14.95
CA ALA A 280 -0.72 -22.39 -14.20
C ALA A 280 -1.14 -22.65 -12.75
N ALA A 281 -2.07 -23.59 -12.53
CA ALA A 281 -2.49 -23.98 -11.17
C ALA A 281 -1.34 -24.59 -10.36
N LEU A 282 -0.50 -25.43 -10.96
CA LEU A 282 0.69 -26.01 -10.32
C LEU A 282 1.69 -24.92 -9.93
N LEU A 283 1.97 -23.97 -10.84
CA LEU A 283 2.89 -22.85 -10.57
C LEU A 283 2.35 -21.95 -9.44
N GLY A 284 1.06 -21.59 -9.49
CA GLY A 284 0.43 -20.79 -8.44
C GLY A 284 0.45 -21.50 -7.09
N THR A 285 0.17 -22.78 -7.06
CA THR A 285 0.24 -23.62 -5.84
C THR A 285 1.67 -23.67 -5.29
N TYR A 286 2.66 -23.90 -6.15
CA TYR A 286 4.07 -23.89 -5.73
C TYR A 286 4.48 -22.52 -5.19
N GLN A 287 4.11 -21.44 -5.87
CA GLN A 287 4.39 -20.08 -5.42
C GLN A 287 3.76 -19.79 -4.04
N SER A 288 2.57 -20.31 -3.75
CA SER A 288 1.91 -20.14 -2.45
C SER A 288 2.63 -20.81 -1.28
N THR A 289 3.57 -21.72 -1.54
CA THR A 289 4.40 -22.35 -0.49
C THR A 289 5.58 -21.48 -0.06
N LEU A 290 5.85 -20.36 -0.75
CA LEU A 290 6.92 -19.42 -0.40
C LEU A 290 6.46 -18.54 0.75
N THR A 291 6.86 -18.88 1.97
CA THR A 291 6.40 -18.21 3.20
C THR A 291 7.54 -17.52 3.95
N ARG A 292 8.75 -17.46 3.39
CA ARG A 292 9.90 -16.80 4.04
C ARG A 292 10.19 -15.44 3.40
N PHE A 293 9.87 -14.40 4.13
CA PHE A 293 10.11 -13.00 3.75
C PHE A 293 11.08 -12.37 4.75
N ASN A 294 12.39 -12.47 4.48
CA ASN A 294 13.44 -12.11 5.45
C ASN A 294 13.40 -10.66 5.93
N TYR A 295 13.00 -9.73 5.06
CA TYR A 295 12.91 -8.31 5.40
C TYR A 295 11.63 -7.96 6.17
N LEU A 296 10.53 -8.64 5.87
CA LEU A 296 9.22 -8.35 6.45
C LEU A 296 9.08 -8.91 7.87
N SER A 297 8.14 -8.37 8.64
CA SER A 297 7.87 -8.89 9.99
C SER A 297 7.34 -10.32 9.96
N LYS A 298 7.50 -11.04 11.08
CA LYS A 298 7.02 -12.45 11.22
C LYS A 298 5.54 -12.63 10.88
N ASP A 299 4.72 -11.60 11.04
CA ASP A 299 3.30 -11.68 10.70
C ASP A 299 3.05 -11.98 9.21
N TRP A 300 3.94 -11.54 8.32
CA TRP A 300 3.88 -11.83 6.90
C TRP A 300 4.18 -13.30 6.56
N ASN A 301 4.99 -13.94 7.40
CA ASN A 301 5.32 -15.36 7.23
C ASN A 301 4.21 -16.28 7.76
N ASN A 302 3.33 -15.76 8.62
CA ASN A 302 2.30 -16.52 9.32
C ASN A 302 0.89 -16.33 8.75
N ASN A 303 0.74 -15.44 7.78
CA ASN A 303 -0.51 -15.13 7.10
C ASN A 303 -0.45 -15.59 5.64
#